data_5e8aa82b53821199e3fa55504cf39f47
#
_entry.id   5e8aa82b53821199e3fa55504cf39f47
#
_cell.length_a   1.000
_cell.length_b   1.000
_cell.length_c   1.000
_cell.angle_alpha   90.00
_cell.angle_beta   90.00
_cell.angle_gamma   90.00
#
_symmetry.space_group_name_H-M   'P 1'
#
loop_
_entity.id
_entity.type
_entity.pdbx_description
1 polymer ?
#
loop_
_entity_poly.entity_id
_entity_poly.type
_entity_poly.pdbx_seq_one_letter_code
_entity_poly.pdbx_strand_id
1 'polypeptide(L)'
;YNMKKVLLSLVLCCISMATMAQKDVTKFLGIPVDGNKSEMVRKLKSKGFTQNPYADGVLTGKFNGMDVNVHIATNNDKVCRIMVCDANTMDETSIRIRFNVLCEQFKNNSKYCSFSEEDPKLKEDENISYEMTVHKKRYEAVFYQLPDTTAANYNEEIQSLVYSKYTKEQLENPSEEISQDIYKMAAMYALDKAAQKPVWFMISENYGQYYITMFYDNEYNRANGEDL
;
A
#
# COMPACT_ATOMS: atom_id res chain seq x y z
N TYR A 1 -48.78 -21.62 -8.65
CA TYR A 1 -48.25 -22.04 -7.31
C TYR A 1 -46.72 -22.08 -7.27
N ASN A 2 -46.02 -22.04 -8.43
CA ASN A 2 -44.57 -22.18 -8.47
C ASN A 2 -43.79 -20.84 -8.54
N MET A 3 -44.45 -19.73 -8.93
CA MET A 3 -43.75 -18.43 -9.07
C MET A 3 -43.33 -17.83 -7.71
N LYS A 4 -44.14 -17.98 -6.65
CA LYS A 4 -43.79 -17.47 -5.29
C LYS A 4 -42.61 -18.24 -4.67
N LYS A 5 -42.49 -19.55 -4.95
CA LYS A 5 -41.38 -20.37 -4.45
C LYS A 5 -40.07 -20.08 -5.20
N VAL A 6 -40.15 -19.76 -6.49
CA VAL A 6 -38.97 -19.32 -7.30
C VAL A 6 -38.49 -17.93 -6.88
N LEU A 7 -39.41 -17.01 -6.58
CA LEU A 7 -39.07 -15.68 -6.09
C LEU A 7 -38.44 -15.75 -4.66
N LEU A 8 -38.95 -16.62 -3.79
CA LEU A 8 -38.40 -16.81 -2.45
C LEU A 8 -37.02 -17.48 -2.50
N SER A 9 -36.78 -18.41 -3.41
CA SER A 9 -35.48 -19.04 -3.63
C SER A 9 -34.46 -18.05 -4.24
N LEU A 10 -34.86 -17.14 -5.13
CA LEU A 10 -34.00 -16.09 -5.67
C LEU A 10 -33.61 -15.06 -4.58
N VAL A 11 -34.55 -14.70 -3.69
CA VAL A 11 -34.27 -13.78 -2.57
C VAL A 11 -33.36 -14.45 -1.53
N LEU A 12 -33.51 -15.78 -1.28
CA LEU A 12 -32.63 -16.50 -0.36
C LEU A 12 -31.20 -16.69 -0.92
N CYS A 13 -31.02 -16.81 -2.26
CA CYS A 13 -29.71 -16.83 -2.88
C CYS A 13 -28.97 -15.47 -2.85
N CYS A 14 -29.68 -14.36 -2.80
CA CYS A 14 -29.09 -13.03 -2.67
C CYS A 14 -28.59 -12.69 -1.25
N ILE A 15 -29.07 -13.41 -0.22
CA ILE A 15 -28.70 -13.15 1.20
C ILE A 15 -27.40 -13.89 1.60
N SER A 16 -26.91 -14.83 0.80
CA SER A 16 -25.70 -15.61 1.14
C SER A 16 -24.41 -15.05 0.52
N MET A 17 -24.45 -13.94 -0.18
CA MET A 17 -23.25 -13.16 -0.51
C MET A 17 -23.14 -11.96 0.44
N ALA A 18 -23.04 -12.22 1.74
CA ALA A 18 -22.32 -11.32 2.60
C ALA A 18 -20.84 -11.39 2.14
N THR A 19 -20.51 -10.67 1.06
CA THR A 19 -19.13 -10.33 0.76
C THR A 19 -18.65 -9.60 2.01
N MET A 20 -17.89 -10.29 2.84
CA MET A 20 -17.07 -9.63 3.84
C MET A 20 -16.37 -8.52 3.07
N ALA A 21 -16.75 -7.27 3.33
CA ALA A 21 -16.17 -6.12 2.65
C ALA A 21 -14.66 -6.23 2.83
N GLN A 22 -13.96 -6.60 1.76
CA GLN A 22 -12.52 -6.80 1.82
C GLN A 22 -11.93 -5.43 2.16
N LYS A 23 -11.18 -5.34 3.26
CA LYS A 23 -10.50 -4.12 3.64
C LYS A 23 -9.66 -3.62 2.48
N ASP A 24 -9.72 -2.31 2.20
CA ASP A 24 -8.86 -1.69 1.19
C ASP A 24 -7.44 -1.59 1.75
N VAL A 25 -6.63 -2.60 1.45
CA VAL A 25 -5.25 -2.74 1.90
C VAL A 25 -4.27 -2.30 0.81
N THR A 26 -3.03 -2.09 1.18
CA THR A 26 -1.91 -1.87 0.25
C THR A 26 -1.91 -2.94 -0.85
N LYS A 27 -1.68 -2.52 -2.10
CA LYS A 27 -1.60 -3.44 -3.25
C LYS A 27 -0.19 -3.41 -3.85
N PHE A 28 0.40 -4.57 -4.09
CA PHE A 28 1.61 -4.73 -4.88
C PHE A 28 1.25 -5.37 -6.24
N LEU A 29 1.56 -4.69 -7.33
CA LEU A 29 1.17 -5.08 -8.71
C LEU A 29 -0.34 -5.36 -8.87
N GLY A 30 -1.17 -4.63 -8.14
CA GLY A 30 -2.61 -4.83 -8.09
C GLY A 30 -3.07 -5.98 -7.20
N ILE A 31 -2.15 -6.71 -6.57
CA ILE A 31 -2.44 -7.80 -5.64
C ILE A 31 -2.55 -7.21 -4.22
N PRO A 32 -3.67 -7.37 -3.50
CA PRO A 32 -3.77 -6.98 -2.11
C PRO A 32 -2.70 -7.67 -1.25
N VAL A 33 -1.98 -6.90 -0.44
CA VAL A 33 -1.00 -7.41 0.54
C VAL A 33 -1.77 -7.98 1.72
N ASP A 34 -2.40 -9.13 1.52
CA ASP A 34 -3.27 -9.81 2.49
C ASP A 34 -3.41 -11.30 2.16
N GLY A 35 -4.11 -12.03 3.02
CA GLY A 35 -4.33 -13.47 2.87
C GLY A 35 -3.11 -14.29 3.31
N ASN A 36 -3.07 -15.57 2.94
CA ASN A 36 -1.97 -16.44 3.31
C ASN A 36 -0.79 -16.37 2.34
N LYS A 37 0.40 -16.75 2.83
CA LYS A 37 1.67 -16.70 2.08
C LYS A 37 1.62 -17.52 0.80
N SER A 38 1.04 -18.71 0.82
CA SER A 38 1.01 -19.62 -0.34
C SER A 38 0.17 -19.05 -1.48
N GLU A 39 -0.95 -18.41 -1.17
CA GLU A 39 -1.78 -17.72 -2.15
C GLU A 39 -1.06 -16.49 -2.75
N MET A 40 -0.38 -15.71 -1.91
CA MET A 40 0.43 -14.58 -2.36
C MET A 40 1.53 -15.04 -3.33
N VAL A 41 2.27 -16.10 -2.99
CA VAL A 41 3.27 -16.71 -3.87
C VAL A 41 2.65 -17.10 -5.22
N ARG A 42 1.47 -17.75 -5.21
CA ARG A 42 0.78 -18.15 -6.44
C ARG A 42 0.40 -16.94 -7.30
N LYS A 43 -0.13 -15.87 -6.67
CA LYS A 43 -0.48 -14.62 -7.35
C LYS A 43 0.76 -13.92 -7.94
N LEU A 44 1.87 -13.87 -7.22
CA LEU A 44 3.12 -13.28 -7.72
C LEU A 44 3.71 -14.11 -8.86
N LYS A 45 3.64 -15.44 -8.79
CA LYS A 45 4.05 -16.30 -9.92
C LYS A 45 3.22 -16.05 -11.18
N SER A 46 1.92 -15.77 -11.07
CA SER A 46 1.10 -15.38 -12.21
C SER A 46 1.45 -14.01 -12.80
N LYS A 47 2.21 -13.18 -12.08
CA LYS A 47 2.77 -11.90 -12.54
C LYS A 47 4.19 -12.03 -13.12
N GLY A 48 4.71 -13.25 -13.25
CA GLY A 48 6.01 -13.52 -13.87
C GLY A 48 7.16 -13.69 -12.88
N PHE A 49 6.90 -13.69 -11.58
CA PHE A 49 7.94 -14.03 -10.59
C PHE A 49 8.16 -15.54 -10.53
N THR A 50 9.39 -15.95 -10.27
CA THR A 50 9.79 -17.36 -10.13
C THR A 50 10.46 -17.57 -8.77
N GLN A 51 10.52 -18.83 -8.33
CA GLN A 51 11.26 -19.18 -7.12
C GLN A 51 12.75 -18.90 -7.32
N ASN A 52 13.38 -18.23 -6.36
CA ASN A 52 14.83 -18.07 -6.36
C ASN A 52 15.48 -19.45 -6.11
N PRO A 53 16.37 -19.91 -7.01
CA PRO A 53 16.99 -21.23 -6.85
C PRO A 53 18.01 -21.30 -5.71
N TYR A 54 18.47 -20.16 -5.20
CA TYR A 54 19.54 -20.05 -4.20
C TYR A 54 19.02 -19.59 -2.82
N ALA A 55 17.75 -19.17 -2.72
CA ALA A 55 17.19 -18.67 -1.48
C ALA A 55 15.75 -19.17 -1.32
N ASP A 56 15.55 -20.05 -0.33
CA ASP A 56 14.22 -20.58 -0.05
C ASP A 56 13.25 -19.49 0.41
N GLY A 57 12.01 -19.60 -0.07
CA GLY A 57 10.94 -18.63 0.25
C GLY A 57 11.07 -17.26 -0.43
N VAL A 58 12.10 -17.06 -1.27
CA VAL A 58 12.31 -15.81 -2.03
C VAL A 58 11.86 -15.99 -3.48
N LEU A 59 11.18 -14.99 -4.03
CA LEU A 59 10.84 -14.95 -5.45
C LEU A 59 11.76 -13.97 -6.18
N THR A 60 12.08 -14.25 -7.44
CA THR A 60 12.84 -13.36 -8.32
C THR A 60 12.00 -12.96 -9.51
N GLY A 61 12.23 -11.77 -10.03
CA GLY A 61 11.54 -11.27 -11.22
C GLY A 61 11.98 -9.86 -11.60
N LYS A 62 11.20 -9.22 -12.47
CA LYS A 62 11.44 -7.83 -12.85
C LYS A 62 10.38 -6.92 -12.24
N PHE A 63 10.83 -5.81 -11.68
CA PHE A 63 9.96 -4.76 -11.16
C PHE A 63 10.58 -3.38 -11.42
N ASN A 64 9.78 -2.46 -11.99
CA ASN A 64 10.22 -1.09 -12.28
C ASN A 64 11.57 -1.02 -13.04
N GLY A 65 11.74 -1.90 -14.03
CA GLY A 65 12.95 -1.96 -14.88
C GLY A 65 14.17 -2.65 -14.26
N MET A 66 14.06 -3.12 -13.00
CA MET A 66 15.14 -3.79 -12.28
C MET A 66 14.86 -5.28 -12.08
N ASP A 67 15.91 -6.08 -12.02
CA ASP A 67 15.84 -7.42 -11.46
C ASP A 67 15.73 -7.30 -9.94
N VAL A 68 14.77 -8.02 -9.36
CA VAL A 68 14.47 -7.91 -7.92
C VAL A 68 14.28 -9.27 -7.26
N ASN A 69 14.55 -9.29 -5.97
CA ASN A 69 14.18 -10.34 -5.03
C ASN A 69 12.98 -9.88 -4.21
N VAL A 70 11.96 -10.74 -4.12
CA VAL A 70 10.72 -10.44 -3.39
C VAL A 70 10.57 -11.39 -2.21
N HIS A 71 10.43 -10.81 -1.02
CA HIS A 71 10.21 -11.50 0.23
C HIS A 71 8.79 -11.21 0.73
N ILE A 72 8.13 -12.23 1.29
CA ILE A 72 6.78 -12.15 1.82
C ILE A 72 6.83 -12.38 3.31
N ALA A 73 6.53 -11.35 4.10
CA ALA A 73 6.41 -11.44 5.55
C ALA A 73 4.94 -11.65 5.96
N THR A 74 4.76 -12.47 6.99
CA THR A 74 3.44 -12.77 7.56
C THR A 74 3.43 -12.49 9.06
N ASN A 75 2.26 -12.14 9.58
CA ASN A 75 1.96 -12.09 10.99
C ASN A 75 0.65 -12.87 11.21
N ASN A 76 0.63 -13.81 12.16
CA ASN A 76 -0.50 -14.71 12.40
C ASN A 76 -1.05 -15.33 11.10
N ASP A 77 -0.13 -15.91 10.29
CA ASP A 77 -0.39 -16.53 8.98
C ASP A 77 -0.99 -15.61 7.90
N LYS A 78 -1.15 -14.31 8.18
CA LYS A 78 -1.58 -13.31 7.21
C LYS A 78 -0.40 -12.50 6.67
N VAL A 79 -0.38 -12.28 5.37
CA VAL A 79 0.62 -11.41 4.73
C VAL A 79 0.47 -9.99 5.27
N CYS A 80 1.52 -9.48 5.89
CA CYS A 80 1.57 -8.13 6.45
C CYS A 80 2.51 -7.21 5.65
N ARG A 81 3.47 -7.79 4.88
CA ARG A 81 4.46 -7.00 4.13
C ARG A 81 4.96 -7.76 2.91
N ILE A 82 5.14 -7.03 1.82
CA ILE A 82 5.96 -7.44 0.68
C ILE A 82 7.22 -6.57 0.68
N MET A 83 8.39 -7.21 0.69
CA MET A 83 9.68 -6.53 0.52
C MET A 83 10.22 -6.81 -0.88
N VAL A 84 10.60 -5.77 -1.60
CA VAL A 84 11.16 -5.83 -2.95
C VAL A 84 12.56 -5.25 -2.88
N CYS A 85 13.58 -6.09 -3.04
CA CYS A 85 14.97 -5.68 -2.99
C CYS A 85 15.56 -5.70 -4.40
N ASP A 86 16.26 -4.67 -4.83
CA ASP A 86 17.05 -4.73 -6.06
C ASP A 86 18.00 -5.93 -5.96
N ALA A 87 18.06 -6.76 -7.01
CA ALA A 87 18.86 -7.99 -7.00
C ALA A 87 20.38 -7.71 -7.16
N ASN A 88 20.70 -6.57 -7.76
CA ASN A 88 22.07 -6.13 -8.01
C ASN A 88 22.39 -4.89 -7.17
N THR A 89 23.58 -4.86 -6.62
CA THR A 89 24.09 -3.68 -5.91
C THR A 89 24.65 -2.65 -6.88
N MET A 90 24.78 -1.41 -6.41
CA MET A 90 25.22 -0.23 -7.16
C MET A 90 26.27 0.54 -6.36
N ASP A 91 27.06 1.37 -7.05
CA ASP A 91 27.90 2.36 -6.41
C ASP A 91 27.07 3.53 -5.82
N GLU A 92 27.74 4.42 -5.10
CA GLU A 92 27.12 5.55 -4.42
C GLU A 92 26.41 6.53 -5.37
N THR A 93 27.00 6.78 -6.53
CA THR A 93 26.40 7.69 -7.52
C THR A 93 25.16 7.08 -8.14
N SER A 94 25.22 5.82 -8.53
CA SER A 94 24.10 5.11 -9.15
C SER A 94 22.93 4.93 -8.17
N ILE A 95 23.19 4.64 -6.90
CA ILE A 95 22.12 4.49 -5.91
C ILE A 95 21.43 5.81 -5.61
N ARG A 96 22.17 6.94 -5.58
CA ARG A 96 21.59 8.29 -5.43
C ARG A 96 20.63 8.59 -6.57
N ILE A 97 21.05 8.35 -7.81
CA ILE A 97 20.19 8.52 -8.99
C ILE A 97 18.96 7.63 -8.89
N ARG A 98 19.14 6.35 -8.55
CA ARG A 98 18.04 5.37 -8.39
C ARG A 98 17.03 5.83 -7.35
N PHE A 99 17.50 6.27 -6.18
CA PHE A 99 16.65 6.78 -5.10
C PHE A 99 15.85 8.00 -5.54
N ASN A 100 16.52 9.00 -6.13
CA ASN A 100 15.87 10.22 -6.58
C ASN A 100 14.85 9.98 -7.71
N VAL A 101 15.14 9.06 -8.63
CA VAL A 101 14.19 8.65 -9.68
C VAL A 101 12.96 8.02 -9.07
N LEU A 102 13.10 7.16 -8.04
CA LEU A 102 11.95 6.58 -7.34
C LEU A 102 11.12 7.66 -6.64
N CYS A 103 11.74 8.63 -5.96
CA CYS A 103 11.03 9.75 -5.36
C CYS A 103 10.14 10.48 -6.40
N GLU A 104 10.70 10.79 -7.57
CA GLU A 104 9.96 11.43 -8.67
C GLU A 104 8.83 10.53 -9.21
N GLN A 105 9.09 9.24 -9.40
CA GLN A 105 8.08 8.30 -9.88
C GLN A 105 6.89 8.21 -8.93
N PHE A 106 7.14 8.14 -7.62
CA PHE A 106 6.07 8.13 -6.62
C PHE A 106 5.32 9.46 -6.56
N LYS A 107 6.04 10.58 -6.57
CA LYS A 107 5.46 11.93 -6.55
C LYS A 107 4.55 12.20 -7.73
N ASN A 108 4.93 11.72 -8.92
CA ASN A 108 4.18 11.91 -10.16
C ASN A 108 3.10 10.85 -10.39
N ASN A 109 2.97 9.85 -9.53
CA ASN A 109 1.97 8.81 -9.66
C ASN A 109 0.73 9.14 -8.83
N SER A 110 -0.38 9.44 -9.51
CA SER A 110 -1.65 9.82 -8.88
C SER A 110 -2.27 8.75 -7.95
N LYS A 111 -1.69 7.55 -7.88
CA LYS A 111 -2.12 6.50 -6.94
C LYS A 111 -1.52 6.67 -5.55
N TYR A 112 -0.58 7.60 -5.37
CA TYR A 112 0.15 7.80 -4.12
C TYR A 112 0.06 9.24 -3.66
N CYS A 113 0.19 9.45 -2.36
CA CYS A 113 0.41 10.75 -1.73
C CYS A 113 1.57 10.65 -0.72
N SER A 114 2.10 11.80 -0.31
CA SER A 114 3.02 11.93 0.82
C SER A 114 2.37 12.79 1.88
N PHE A 115 2.60 12.49 3.16
CA PHE A 115 2.20 13.32 4.30
C PHE A 115 3.35 14.25 4.76
N SER A 116 4.56 14.05 4.22
CA SER A 116 5.68 14.94 4.47
C SER A 116 5.71 16.08 3.45
N GLU A 117 5.97 17.29 3.92
CA GLU A 117 6.23 18.46 3.08
C GLU A 117 7.69 18.49 2.59
N GLU A 118 8.58 17.74 3.24
CA GLU A 118 10.00 17.68 2.88
C GLU A 118 10.20 16.83 1.61
N ASP A 119 11.05 17.33 0.71
CA ASP A 119 11.48 16.56 -0.46
C ASP A 119 12.52 15.51 -0.02
N PRO A 120 12.23 14.21 -0.15
CA PRO A 120 13.15 13.17 0.29
C PRO A 120 14.37 12.99 -0.62
N LYS A 121 14.46 13.73 -1.73
CA LYS A 121 15.57 13.61 -2.68
C LYS A 121 16.91 13.94 -2.07
N LEU A 122 17.91 13.17 -2.45
CA LEU A 122 19.28 13.35 -2.03
C LEU A 122 19.98 14.42 -2.88
N LYS A 123 20.77 15.26 -2.24
CA LYS A 123 21.61 16.26 -2.92
C LYS A 123 22.77 15.60 -3.67
N GLU A 124 23.29 16.28 -4.68
CA GLU A 124 24.39 15.75 -5.49
C GLU A 124 25.68 15.58 -4.68
N ASP A 125 25.91 16.46 -3.72
CA ASP A 125 27.08 16.49 -2.84
C ASP A 125 26.94 15.64 -1.57
N GLU A 126 25.80 14.94 -1.38
CA GLU A 126 25.60 14.05 -0.23
C GLU A 126 26.58 12.87 -0.26
N ASN A 127 27.35 12.70 0.79
CA ASN A 127 28.25 11.55 0.96
C ASN A 127 27.50 10.42 1.69
N ILE A 128 26.80 9.57 0.93
CA ILE A 128 25.95 8.51 1.44
C ILE A 128 26.76 7.54 2.30
N SER A 129 27.95 7.15 1.83
CA SER A 129 28.83 6.21 2.53
C SER A 129 29.20 6.73 3.92
N TYR A 130 29.65 7.97 3.99
CA TYR A 130 30.05 8.59 5.26
C TYR A 130 28.86 8.73 6.22
N GLU A 131 27.75 9.28 5.72
CA GLU A 131 26.57 9.51 6.54
C GLU A 131 25.97 8.21 7.10
N MET A 132 25.89 7.15 6.29
CA MET A 132 25.41 5.84 6.75
C MET A 132 26.38 5.18 7.74
N THR A 133 27.67 5.28 7.49
CA THR A 133 28.68 4.60 8.32
C THR A 133 28.93 5.31 9.64
N VAL A 134 29.13 6.63 9.60
CA VAL A 134 29.53 7.45 10.75
C VAL A 134 28.31 7.92 11.54
N HIS A 135 27.35 8.50 10.85
CA HIS A 135 26.17 9.11 11.50
C HIS A 135 24.98 8.15 11.61
N LYS A 136 25.09 6.92 11.08
CA LYS A 136 23.98 5.94 11.06
C LYS A 136 22.72 6.47 10.40
N LYS A 137 22.89 7.44 9.50
CA LYS A 137 21.78 8.07 8.77
C LYS A 137 21.07 7.03 7.89
N ARG A 138 19.76 7.08 7.95
CA ARG A 138 18.90 6.28 7.06
C ARG A 138 18.40 7.18 5.95
N TYR A 139 18.47 6.69 4.72
CA TYR A 139 17.89 7.34 3.56
C TYR A 139 16.63 6.58 3.19
N GLU A 140 15.50 7.18 3.49
CA GLU A 140 14.19 6.58 3.25
C GLU A 140 13.19 7.61 2.72
N ALA A 141 12.23 7.14 1.93
CA ALA A 141 11.12 7.94 1.45
C ALA A 141 9.81 7.16 1.66
N VAL A 142 8.80 7.84 2.20
CA VAL A 142 7.52 7.24 2.57
C VAL A 142 6.40 7.86 1.75
N PHE A 143 5.60 6.99 1.14
CA PHE A 143 4.41 7.32 0.38
C PHE A 143 3.26 6.45 0.84
N TYR A 144 2.04 6.84 0.51
CA TYR A 144 0.84 6.13 0.89
C TYR A 144 -0.03 5.90 -0.33
N GLN A 145 -0.55 4.70 -0.51
CA GLN A 145 -1.51 4.45 -1.58
C GLN A 145 -2.84 5.09 -1.23
N LEU A 146 -3.39 5.85 -2.18
CA LEU A 146 -4.71 6.41 -2.03
C LEU A 146 -5.77 5.30 -1.97
N PRO A 147 -6.89 5.52 -1.25
CA PRO A 147 -7.98 4.57 -1.20
C PRO A 147 -8.61 4.37 -2.59
N ASP A 148 -9.18 3.19 -2.78
CA ASP A 148 -9.93 2.86 -3.99
C ASP A 148 -11.33 3.51 -3.90
N THR A 149 -11.45 4.73 -4.43
CA THR A 149 -12.72 5.48 -4.41
C THR A 149 -13.83 4.85 -5.25
N THR A 150 -13.50 3.84 -6.07
CA THR A 150 -14.49 3.09 -6.87
C THR A 150 -15.04 1.88 -6.12
N ALA A 151 -14.46 1.53 -4.99
CA ALA A 151 -14.97 0.45 -4.15
C ALA A 151 -16.37 0.82 -3.60
N ALA A 152 -17.32 -0.11 -3.69
CA ALA A 152 -18.70 0.13 -3.28
C ALA A 152 -18.84 0.63 -1.84
N ASN A 153 -18.04 0.06 -0.93
CA ASN A 153 -18.05 0.42 0.49
C ASN A 153 -17.44 1.82 0.77
N TYR A 154 -16.57 2.35 -0.10
CA TYR A 154 -15.94 3.66 0.13
C TYR A 154 -16.99 4.78 0.20
N ASN A 155 -17.89 4.82 -0.75
CA ASN A 155 -18.96 5.82 -0.80
C ASN A 155 -19.99 5.60 0.33
N GLU A 156 -20.32 4.36 0.67
CA GLU A 156 -21.24 4.02 1.76
C GLU A 156 -20.68 4.47 3.12
N GLU A 157 -19.39 4.26 3.38
CA GLU A 157 -18.72 4.69 4.62
C GLU A 157 -18.71 6.23 4.73
N ILE A 158 -18.38 6.96 3.66
CA ILE A 158 -18.46 8.44 3.65
C ILE A 158 -19.90 8.91 3.87
N GLN A 159 -20.88 8.32 3.18
CA GLN A 159 -22.29 8.67 3.37
C GLN A 159 -22.72 8.44 4.82
N SER A 160 -22.34 7.32 5.42
CA SER A 160 -22.62 7.03 6.83
C SER A 160 -22.06 8.10 7.76
N LEU A 161 -20.82 8.55 7.51
CA LEU A 161 -20.20 9.65 8.27
C LEU A 161 -20.98 10.96 8.12
N VAL A 162 -21.38 11.31 6.90
CA VAL A 162 -22.14 12.54 6.61
C VAL A 162 -23.52 12.49 7.28
N TYR A 163 -24.24 11.37 7.16
CA TYR A 163 -25.56 11.19 7.80
C TYR A 163 -25.50 11.11 9.34
N SER A 164 -24.34 10.76 9.91
CA SER A 164 -24.17 10.83 11.36
C SER A 164 -24.11 12.25 11.92
N LYS A 165 -23.81 13.23 11.06
CA LYS A 165 -23.62 14.65 11.45
C LYS A 165 -24.75 15.56 10.96
N TYR A 166 -25.35 15.28 9.81
CA TYR A 166 -26.31 16.13 9.14
C TYR A 166 -27.63 15.43 8.89
N THR A 167 -28.75 16.16 9.02
CA THR A 167 -30.09 15.65 8.70
C THR A 167 -30.30 15.60 7.19
N LYS A 168 -31.31 14.86 6.76
CA LYS A 168 -31.67 14.72 5.36
C LYS A 168 -32.05 16.07 4.72
N GLU A 169 -32.78 16.89 5.46
CA GLU A 169 -33.21 18.23 5.03
C GLU A 169 -32.02 19.16 4.81
N GLN A 170 -30.99 19.09 5.66
CA GLN A 170 -29.75 19.85 5.51
C GLN A 170 -28.93 19.42 4.30
N LEU A 171 -29.03 18.15 3.90
CA LEU A 171 -28.29 17.60 2.76
C LEU A 171 -29.03 17.77 1.43
N GLU A 172 -30.34 17.99 1.42
CA GLU A 172 -31.10 18.31 0.22
C GLU A 172 -30.74 19.70 -0.36
N ASN A 173 -30.47 20.69 0.50
CA ASN A 173 -30.02 22.03 0.12
C ASN A 173 -28.92 22.52 1.07
N PRO A 174 -27.70 21.97 0.96
CA PRO A 174 -26.63 22.27 1.89
C PRO A 174 -26.15 23.72 1.75
N SER A 175 -25.93 24.40 2.88
CA SER A 175 -25.23 25.68 2.89
C SER A 175 -23.78 25.51 2.42
N GLU A 176 -23.12 26.61 2.09
CA GLU A 176 -21.71 26.60 1.71
C GLU A 176 -20.85 26.00 2.86
N GLU A 177 -21.14 26.34 4.11
CA GLU A 177 -20.46 25.82 5.28
C GLU A 177 -20.63 24.29 5.40
N ILE A 178 -21.84 23.77 5.24
CA ILE A 178 -22.11 22.33 5.26
C ILE A 178 -21.37 21.65 4.11
N SER A 179 -21.38 22.22 2.92
CA SER A 179 -20.68 21.67 1.76
C SER A 179 -19.16 21.58 2.00
N GLN A 180 -18.56 22.64 2.53
CA GLN A 180 -17.12 22.67 2.89
C GLN A 180 -16.79 21.65 3.97
N ASP A 181 -17.65 21.49 4.99
CA ASP A 181 -17.43 20.48 6.02
C ASP A 181 -17.55 19.06 5.50
N ILE A 182 -18.49 18.77 4.59
CA ILE A 182 -18.58 17.46 3.93
C ILE A 182 -17.31 17.16 3.13
N TYR A 183 -16.78 18.12 2.37
CA TYR A 183 -15.49 17.93 1.67
C TYR A 183 -14.34 17.66 2.64
N LYS A 184 -14.29 18.37 3.75
CA LYS A 184 -13.28 18.15 4.80
C LYS A 184 -13.40 16.76 5.42
N MET A 185 -14.61 16.31 5.74
CA MET A 185 -14.87 14.97 6.27
C MET A 185 -14.41 13.88 5.28
N ALA A 186 -14.76 14.03 4.00
CA ALA A 186 -14.35 13.09 2.96
C ALA A 186 -12.82 13.07 2.77
N ALA A 187 -12.16 14.22 2.81
CA ALA A 187 -10.70 14.32 2.72
C ALA A 187 -10.02 13.68 3.93
N MET A 188 -10.49 13.95 5.15
CA MET A 188 -9.96 13.32 6.36
C MET A 188 -10.13 11.81 6.35
N TYR A 189 -11.28 11.31 5.92
CA TYR A 189 -11.54 9.89 5.74
C TYR A 189 -10.55 9.27 4.74
N ALA A 190 -10.34 9.92 3.58
CA ALA A 190 -9.40 9.46 2.57
C ALA A 190 -7.95 9.40 3.10
N LEU A 191 -7.54 10.40 3.87
CA LEU A 191 -6.20 10.43 4.50
C LEU A 191 -6.05 9.33 5.56
N ASP A 192 -7.07 9.10 6.39
CA ASP A 192 -7.07 8.03 7.38
C ASP A 192 -6.93 6.65 6.71
N LYS A 193 -7.69 6.40 5.64
CA LYS A 193 -7.56 5.17 4.85
C LYS A 193 -6.18 5.04 4.17
N ALA A 194 -5.65 6.13 3.63
CA ALA A 194 -4.33 6.14 3.03
C ALA A 194 -3.23 5.82 4.06
N ALA A 195 -3.34 6.33 5.29
CA ALA A 195 -2.38 6.07 6.36
C ALA A 195 -2.23 4.58 6.69
N GLN A 196 -3.24 3.76 6.40
CA GLN A 196 -3.20 2.30 6.57
C GLN A 196 -2.49 1.57 5.42
N LYS A 197 -2.02 2.31 4.38
CA LYS A 197 -1.49 1.75 3.14
C LYS A 197 -0.10 2.31 2.80
N PRO A 198 0.88 2.26 3.71
CA PRO A 198 2.20 2.81 3.46
C PRO A 198 2.95 1.96 2.42
N VAL A 199 3.66 2.68 1.55
CA VAL A 199 4.67 2.13 0.64
C VAL A 199 5.89 3.01 0.78
N TRP A 200 6.99 2.42 1.18
CA TRP A 200 8.20 3.17 1.44
C TRP A 200 9.42 2.41 0.96
N PHE A 201 10.52 3.12 0.78
CA PHE A 201 11.77 2.51 0.36
C PHE A 201 12.96 3.18 1.03
N MET A 202 14.04 2.44 1.08
CA MET A 202 15.28 2.91 1.67
C MET A 202 16.49 2.43 0.88
N ILE A 203 17.60 3.13 1.05
CA ILE A 203 18.90 2.65 0.65
C ILE A 203 19.38 1.64 1.70
N SER A 204 19.71 0.44 1.24
CA SER A 204 20.38 -0.61 2.00
C SER A 204 21.83 -0.74 1.52
N GLU A 205 22.70 -1.14 2.41
CA GLU A 205 24.14 -1.31 2.14
C GLU A 205 24.56 -2.78 2.34
N ASN A 206 25.45 -3.23 1.49
CA ASN A 206 26.07 -4.54 1.58
C ASN A 206 27.52 -4.47 1.07
N TYR A 207 28.48 -4.57 1.97
CA TYR A 207 29.94 -4.51 1.68
C TYR A 207 30.37 -3.30 0.83
N GLY A 208 29.91 -2.11 1.20
CA GLY A 208 30.26 -0.86 0.51
C GLY A 208 29.55 -0.66 -0.83
N GLN A 209 28.58 -1.48 -1.15
CA GLN A 209 27.68 -1.36 -2.28
C GLN A 209 26.24 -1.16 -1.80
N TYR A 210 25.41 -0.54 -2.62
CA TYR A 210 24.07 -0.10 -2.23
C TYR A 210 22.99 -0.73 -3.11
N TYR A 211 21.80 -0.87 -2.55
CA TYR A 211 20.61 -1.31 -3.28
C TYR A 211 19.36 -0.72 -2.63
N ILE A 212 18.28 -0.64 -3.39
CA ILE A 212 16.98 -0.23 -2.83
C ILE A 212 16.28 -1.43 -2.24
N THR A 213 15.75 -1.24 -1.04
CA THR A 213 14.72 -2.11 -0.46
C THR A 213 13.42 -1.33 -0.37
N MET A 214 12.37 -1.82 -1.01
CA MET A 214 11.05 -1.22 -1.04
C MET A 214 10.06 -2.09 -0.27
N PHE A 215 9.15 -1.47 0.46
CA PHE A 215 8.20 -2.12 1.35
C PHE A 215 6.77 -1.73 0.98
N TYR A 216 5.90 -2.72 0.87
CA TYR A 216 4.46 -2.58 0.73
C TYR A 216 3.82 -3.17 1.99
N ASP A 217 3.37 -2.32 2.89
CA ASP A 217 2.89 -2.72 4.21
C ASP A 217 1.36 -2.75 4.27
N ASN A 218 0.83 -3.75 4.95
CA ASN A 218 -0.57 -3.81 5.36
C ASN A 218 -0.63 -3.58 6.87
N GLU A 219 -0.95 -2.35 7.28
CA GLU A 219 -1.01 -1.97 8.69
C GLU A 219 -2.09 -2.74 9.48
N TYR A 220 -3.14 -3.24 8.82
CA TYR A 220 -4.16 -4.07 9.48
C TYR A 220 -3.66 -5.45 9.93
N ASN A 221 -2.59 -5.97 9.29
CA ASN A 221 -1.99 -7.26 9.61
C ASN A 221 -0.66 -7.13 10.37
N ARG A 222 -0.25 -5.90 10.69
CA ARG A 222 0.98 -5.64 11.43
C ARG A 222 0.82 -6.08 12.90
N ALA A 223 1.91 -6.57 13.50
CA ALA A 223 1.96 -6.79 14.94
C ALA A 223 1.85 -5.44 15.66
N ASN A 224 0.89 -5.31 16.57
CA ASN A 224 0.62 -4.09 17.32
C ASN A 224 1.37 -4.02 18.67
N GLY A 225 2.16 -5.05 18.99
CA GLY A 225 2.91 -5.13 20.24
C GLY A 225 2.05 -5.49 21.46
N GLU A 226 0.81 -5.94 21.25
CA GLU A 226 -0.11 -6.31 22.35
C GLU A 226 0.42 -7.50 23.17
N ASP A 227 1.28 -8.32 22.56
CA ASP A 227 1.90 -9.51 23.18
C ASP A 227 3.30 -9.24 23.77
N LEU A 228 3.72 -7.97 23.94
CA LEU A 228 5.03 -7.60 24.52
C LEU A 228 4.98 -7.44 26.02
#